data_1dcba78d789db1c98918258e7391297c
#
_entry.id   1dcba78d789db1c98918258e7391297c
#
_cell.length_a   1.000
_cell.length_b   1.000
_cell.length_c   1.000
_cell.angle_alpha   90.00
_cell.angle_beta   90.00
_cell.angle_gamma   90.00
#
_symmetry.space_group_name_H-M   'P 1'
#
loop_
_entity.id
_entity.type
_entity.pdbx_description
1 polymer ?
#
loop_
_entity_poly.entity_id
_entity_poly.type
_entity_poly.pdbx_seq_one_letter_code
_entity_poly.pdbx_strand_id
1 'polypeptide(L)'
;MKKSIIVVLLILGVFAGFAFSQTKKKPVRRITKTTIKKTTTPKKTMTTPTSAAVTTASGLTYIITQNGTGAPLKAGDTVVVNYTGLLDDGRKFDSSLDRGEPFAFPLGAGKVIKGWDEGLQKLRIGDRATFIIPPSIGYGERGFGGVIPPGATLIFIVEVVGVQ
;
A
#
# COMPACT_ATOMS: atom_id res chain seq x y z
N MET A 1 21.95 13.66 25.11
CA MET A 1 21.36 14.00 23.78
C MET A 1 21.77 12.92 22.78
N LYS A 2 20.96 11.91 22.57
CA LYS A 2 21.27 10.82 21.61
C LYS A 2 20.49 11.06 20.33
N LYS A 3 21.19 11.38 19.26
CA LYS A 3 20.65 11.56 17.91
C LYS A 3 20.39 10.18 17.31
N SER A 4 19.12 9.79 17.14
CA SER A 4 18.76 8.61 16.35
C SER A 4 18.85 8.96 14.88
N ILE A 5 19.86 8.42 14.23
CA ILE A 5 20.07 8.49 12.81
C ILE A 5 19.24 7.35 12.21
N ILE A 6 18.19 7.69 11.47
CA ILE A 6 17.47 6.72 10.62
C ILE A 6 18.32 6.52 9.37
N VAL A 7 18.96 5.36 9.31
CA VAL A 7 19.78 4.94 8.15
C VAL A 7 18.85 4.55 7.02
N VAL A 8 18.80 5.40 5.99
CA VAL A 8 18.28 5.01 4.67
C VAL A 8 19.38 4.21 3.98
N LEU A 9 19.23 2.90 3.92
CA LEU A 9 20.17 2.01 3.23
C LEU A 9 19.87 2.06 1.72
N LEU A 10 20.73 2.81 1.01
CA LEU A 10 20.83 2.82 -0.44
C LEU A 10 21.62 1.59 -0.86
N ILE A 11 20.95 0.53 -1.33
CA ILE A 11 21.63 -0.64 -1.91
C ILE A 11 21.74 -0.41 -3.41
N LEU A 12 22.97 -0.11 -3.87
CA LEU A 12 23.35 -0.20 -5.28
C LEU A 12 23.43 -1.69 -5.67
N GLY A 13 22.49 -2.14 -6.49
CA GLY A 13 22.51 -3.46 -7.10
C GLY A 13 23.38 -3.50 -8.34
N VAL A 14 24.36 -4.40 -8.32
CA VAL A 14 25.28 -4.73 -9.43
C VAL A 14 24.52 -5.47 -10.52
N PHE A 15 24.57 -4.96 -11.75
CA PHE A 15 24.11 -5.64 -12.96
C PHE A 15 25.04 -6.81 -13.30
N ALA A 16 24.54 -8.04 -13.24
CA ALA A 16 25.17 -9.19 -13.88
C ALA A 16 24.29 -9.64 -15.05
N GLY A 17 24.84 -9.51 -16.26
CA GLY A 17 24.17 -9.87 -17.49
C GLY A 17 23.92 -11.38 -17.61
N PHE A 18 22.75 -11.74 -18.09
CA PHE A 18 22.41 -13.13 -18.43
C PHE A 18 22.14 -13.26 -19.93
N ALA A 19 22.86 -14.21 -20.52
CA ALA A 19 22.94 -14.49 -21.95
C ALA A 19 21.60 -15.02 -22.50
N PHE A 20 21.28 -14.52 -23.69
CA PHE A 20 20.16 -14.93 -24.53
C PHE A 20 20.43 -16.32 -25.13
N SER A 21 19.70 -17.35 -24.73
CA SER A 21 19.74 -18.66 -25.39
C SER A 21 18.50 -18.83 -26.27
N GLN A 22 18.74 -18.91 -27.57
CA GLN A 22 17.73 -19.20 -28.60
C GLN A 22 17.35 -20.69 -28.57
N THR A 23 16.09 -21.00 -28.37
CA THR A 23 15.56 -22.36 -28.54
C THR A 23 14.57 -22.44 -29.71
N LYS A 24 14.87 -23.41 -30.57
CA LYS A 24 14.25 -23.83 -31.83
C LYS A 24 12.73 -23.95 -31.84
N LYS A 25 12.12 -23.48 -32.93
CA LYS A 25 10.72 -23.72 -33.35
C LYS A 25 10.46 -25.22 -33.52
N LYS A 26 9.35 -25.73 -32.89
CA LYS A 26 8.71 -27.01 -33.22
C LYS A 26 7.42 -26.78 -34.00
N PRO A 27 7.02 -27.71 -34.90
CA PRO A 27 5.95 -27.48 -35.86
C PRO A 27 4.54 -27.61 -35.28
N VAL A 28 3.65 -26.81 -35.87
CA VAL A 28 2.21 -26.70 -35.59
C VAL A 28 1.52 -28.05 -35.83
N ARG A 29 0.90 -28.61 -34.80
CA ARG A 29 -0.01 -29.75 -34.89
C ARG A 29 -1.45 -29.26 -35.06
N ARG A 30 -2.06 -29.69 -36.17
CA ARG A 30 -3.45 -29.41 -36.59
C ARG A 30 -4.41 -29.85 -35.50
N ILE A 31 -5.18 -28.91 -34.89
CA ILE A 31 -6.17 -29.20 -33.85
C ILE A 31 -7.53 -29.40 -34.52
N THR A 32 -8.08 -30.59 -34.35
CA THR A 32 -9.45 -30.99 -34.68
C THR A 32 -10.46 -30.20 -33.83
N LYS A 33 -11.58 -29.86 -34.46
CA LYS A 33 -12.71 -29.15 -33.86
C LYS A 33 -13.26 -29.92 -32.65
N THR A 34 -13.03 -29.39 -31.44
CA THR A 34 -13.71 -29.86 -30.23
C THR A 34 -14.74 -28.80 -29.83
N THR A 35 -15.98 -29.25 -29.71
CA THR A 35 -17.17 -28.49 -29.30
C THR A 35 -16.92 -27.76 -27.97
N ILE A 36 -16.97 -26.42 -28.01
CA ILE A 36 -16.83 -25.58 -26.81
C ILE A 36 -18.14 -25.67 -26.02
N LYS A 37 -18.11 -26.45 -24.92
CA LYS A 37 -19.12 -26.34 -23.87
C LYS A 37 -18.97 -24.96 -23.23
N LYS A 38 -20.02 -24.15 -23.32
CA LYS A 38 -20.14 -22.81 -22.77
C LYS A 38 -20.07 -22.90 -21.23
N THR A 39 -18.87 -22.79 -20.67
CA THR A 39 -18.68 -22.62 -19.23
C THR A 39 -18.99 -21.17 -18.89
N THR A 40 -20.13 -20.94 -18.27
CA THR A 40 -20.50 -19.65 -17.67
C THR A 40 -19.56 -19.37 -16.53
N THR A 41 -18.58 -18.49 -16.78
CA THR A 41 -17.75 -17.89 -15.72
C THR A 41 -18.68 -17.10 -14.79
N PRO A 42 -18.65 -17.31 -13.47
CA PRO A 42 -19.44 -16.50 -12.56
C PRO A 42 -18.95 -15.06 -12.67
N LYS A 43 -19.83 -14.18 -13.13
CA LYS A 43 -19.64 -12.73 -13.12
C LYS A 43 -19.42 -12.33 -11.67
N LYS A 44 -18.16 -12.07 -11.28
CA LYS A 44 -17.81 -11.47 -9.99
C LYS A 44 -18.56 -10.13 -9.91
N THR A 45 -19.68 -10.13 -9.20
CA THR A 45 -20.42 -8.91 -8.88
C THR A 45 -19.47 -8.03 -8.11
N MET A 46 -18.93 -7.01 -8.75
CA MET A 46 -18.25 -5.91 -8.06
C MET A 46 -19.34 -5.17 -7.29
N THR A 47 -19.51 -5.53 -6.03
CA THR A 47 -20.20 -4.68 -5.06
C THR A 47 -19.36 -3.41 -4.97
N THR A 48 -19.89 -2.32 -5.51
CA THR A 48 -19.30 -0.99 -5.32
C THR A 48 -19.34 -0.72 -3.82
N PRO A 49 -18.23 -0.62 -3.10
CA PRO A 49 -18.26 -0.23 -1.70
C PRO A 49 -18.61 1.25 -1.67
N THR A 50 -19.84 1.57 -1.31
CA THR A 50 -20.23 2.93 -0.92
C THR A 50 -19.74 3.11 0.51
N SER A 51 -18.44 3.24 0.68
CA SER A 51 -17.88 3.58 1.98
C SER A 51 -17.86 5.09 2.10
N ALA A 52 -18.69 5.62 2.99
CA ALA A 52 -18.67 7.05 3.32
C ALA A 52 -17.29 7.40 3.91
N ALA A 53 -16.79 8.61 3.58
CA ALA A 53 -15.62 9.16 4.23
C ALA A 53 -15.93 9.40 5.71
N VAL A 54 -15.06 8.97 6.59
CA VAL A 54 -15.16 9.18 8.04
C VAL A 54 -13.99 10.06 8.47
N THR A 55 -14.32 11.17 9.16
CA THR A 55 -13.29 12.05 9.73
C THR A 55 -13.29 11.89 11.26
N THR A 56 -12.11 11.64 11.82
CA THR A 56 -11.90 11.47 13.25
C THR A 56 -11.67 12.83 13.95
N ALA A 57 -11.68 12.84 15.27
CA ALA A 57 -11.42 14.05 16.05
C ALA A 57 -10.00 14.62 15.87
N SER A 58 -9.02 13.80 15.45
CA SER A 58 -7.66 14.22 15.14
C SER A 58 -7.54 14.90 13.77
N GLY A 59 -8.60 14.86 12.95
CA GLY A 59 -8.64 15.36 11.58
C GLY A 59 -8.26 14.30 10.53
N LEU A 60 -7.93 13.07 10.92
CA LEU A 60 -7.76 11.99 9.95
C LEU A 60 -9.08 11.74 9.22
N THR A 61 -9.05 11.76 7.89
CA THR A 61 -10.17 11.27 7.08
C THR A 61 -9.77 9.95 6.44
N TYR A 62 -10.62 8.92 6.57
CA TYR A 62 -10.40 7.63 5.92
C TYR A 62 -11.64 7.13 5.17
N ILE A 63 -11.38 6.41 4.09
CA ILE A 63 -12.39 5.79 3.23
C ILE A 63 -11.96 4.36 2.99
N ILE A 64 -12.75 3.37 3.46
CA ILE A 64 -12.49 1.96 3.15
C ILE A 64 -13.02 1.70 1.74
N THR A 65 -12.14 1.49 0.78
CA THR A 65 -12.49 1.29 -0.64
C THR A 65 -12.71 -0.18 -0.97
N GLN A 66 -12.21 -1.09 -0.13
CA GLN A 66 -12.46 -2.52 -0.21
C GLN A 66 -12.45 -3.12 1.20
N ASN A 67 -13.48 -3.90 1.52
CA ASN A 67 -13.54 -4.61 2.80
C ASN A 67 -12.78 -5.93 2.74
N GLY A 68 -11.86 -6.12 3.68
CA GLY A 68 -11.24 -7.40 3.98
C GLY A 68 -12.12 -8.28 4.85
N THR A 69 -11.76 -9.55 4.95
CA THR A 69 -12.47 -10.54 5.77
C THR A 69 -11.64 -11.02 6.97
N GLY A 70 -10.43 -10.50 7.12
CA GLY A 70 -9.52 -10.90 8.18
C GLY A 70 -9.79 -10.23 9.52
N ALA A 71 -8.93 -10.53 10.50
CA ALA A 71 -9.02 -9.97 11.84
C ALA A 71 -8.81 -8.44 11.84
N PRO A 72 -9.46 -7.68 12.75
CA PRO A 72 -9.16 -6.28 12.94
C PRO A 72 -7.73 -6.09 13.47
N LEU A 73 -7.06 -5.03 12.99
CA LEU A 73 -5.73 -4.67 13.45
C LEU A 73 -5.76 -4.06 14.85
N LYS A 74 -4.73 -4.33 15.65
CA LYS A 74 -4.61 -3.84 17.03
C LYS A 74 -3.24 -3.22 17.26
N ALA A 75 -3.16 -2.29 18.20
CA ALA A 75 -1.87 -1.82 18.71
C ALA A 75 -1.03 -2.99 19.23
N GLY A 76 0.24 -3.03 18.87
CA GLY A 76 1.18 -4.11 19.19
C GLY A 76 1.33 -5.14 18.06
N ASP A 77 0.41 -5.21 17.09
CA ASP A 77 0.58 -6.06 15.92
C ASP A 77 1.74 -5.56 15.05
N THR A 78 2.55 -6.45 14.50
CA THR A 78 3.44 -6.10 13.39
C THR A 78 2.66 -6.19 12.09
N VAL A 79 2.16 -5.04 11.62
CA VAL A 79 1.33 -4.99 10.41
C VAL A 79 2.20 -4.96 9.16
N VAL A 80 1.68 -5.59 8.10
CA VAL A 80 2.29 -5.65 6.77
C VAL A 80 1.34 -4.99 5.79
N VAL A 81 1.78 -3.92 5.12
CA VAL A 81 0.95 -3.12 4.22
C VAL A 81 1.64 -2.85 2.89
N ASN A 82 0.86 -2.80 1.82
CA ASN A 82 1.24 -2.08 0.61
C ASN A 82 0.68 -0.66 0.67
N TYR A 83 1.43 0.30 0.16
CA TYR A 83 0.95 1.68 0.12
C TYR A 83 1.51 2.50 -1.04
N THR A 84 0.81 3.57 -1.35
CA THR A 84 1.30 4.67 -2.18
C THR A 84 0.96 5.98 -1.49
N GLY A 85 1.96 6.81 -1.26
CA GLY A 85 1.85 8.14 -0.66
C GLY A 85 1.90 9.25 -1.72
N LEU A 86 0.91 10.13 -1.68
CA LEU A 86 0.75 11.26 -2.58
C LEU A 86 0.64 12.55 -1.78
N LEU A 87 1.09 13.65 -2.35
CA LEU A 87 0.76 15.00 -1.90
C LEU A 87 -0.65 15.38 -2.39
N ASP A 88 -1.20 16.47 -1.90
CA ASP A 88 -2.51 17.01 -2.30
C ASP A 88 -2.56 17.47 -3.77
N ASP A 89 -1.40 17.78 -4.37
CA ASP A 89 -1.26 18.07 -5.80
C ASP A 89 -1.16 16.81 -6.68
N GLY A 90 -1.24 15.60 -6.08
CA GLY A 90 -1.19 14.31 -6.75
C GLY A 90 0.23 13.79 -7.00
N ARG A 91 1.30 14.50 -6.65
CA ARG A 91 2.67 13.99 -6.77
C ARG A 91 2.91 12.83 -5.80
N LYS A 92 3.36 11.70 -6.35
CA LYS A 92 3.79 10.56 -5.55
C LYS A 92 5.14 10.90 -4.90
N PHE A 93 5.24 10.71 -3.59
CA PHE A 93 6.48 10.89 -2.84
C PHE A 93 7.09 9.57 -2.33
N ASP A 94 6.27 8.53 -2.15
CA ASP A 94 6.75 7.21 -1.71
C ASP A 94 5.76 6.10 -2.08
N SER A 95 6.27 4.86 -2.29
CA SER A 95 5.43 3.69 -2.51
C SER A 95 6.20 2.40 -2.19
N SER A 96 5.57 1.48 -1.46
CA SER A 96 6.08 0.12 -1.26
C SER A 96 6.10 -0.67 -2.57
N LEU A 97 5.15 -0.38 -3.47
CA LEU A 97 5.03 -1.06 -4.76
C LEU A 97 6.22 -0.75 -5.68
N ASP A 98 6.81 0.44 -5.58
CA ASP A 98 8.01 0.80 -6.36
C ASP A 98 9.24 0.02 -5.89
N ARG A 99 9.27 -0.43 -4.63
CA ARG A 99 10.32 -1.26 -4.06
C ARG A 99 10.09 -2.76 -4.26
N GLY A 100 8.87 -3.14 -4.67
CA GLY A 100 8.48 -4.54 -4.88
C GLY A 100 8.30 -5.34 -3.59
N GLU A 101 8.25 -4.69 -2.42
CA GLU A 101 8.07 -5.34 -1.13
C GLU A 101 7.11 -4.56 -0.22
N PRO A 102 6.23 -5.24 0.52
CA PRO A 102 5.37 -4.62 1.52
C PRO A 102 6.18 -4.04 2.67
N PHE A 103 5.63 -3.03 3.33
CA PHE A 103 6.23 -2.41 4.50
C PHE A 103 5.66 -3.02 5.78
N ALA A 104 6.56 -3.48 6.66
CA ALA A 104 6.21 -4.08 7.95
C ALA A 104 6.67 -3.18 9.10
N PHE A 105 5.80 -2.95 10.09
CA PHE A 105 6.14 -2.16 11.29
C PHE A 105 5.19 -2.47 12.47
N PRO A 106 5.62 -2.24 13.72
CA PRO A 106 4.78 -2.38 14.91
C PRO A 106 3.78 -1.23 15.00
N LEU A 107 2.48 -1.55 14.96
CA LEU A 107 1.36 -0.61 15.01
C LEU A 107 1.21 0.00 16.40
N GLY A 108 0.96 1.31 16.49
CA GLY A 108 0.76 2.03 17.74
C GLY A 108 2.05 2.30 18.53
N ALA A 109 3.23 1.99 17.98
CA ALA A 109 4.52 2.17 18.64
C ALA A 109 5.19 3.52 18.29
N GLY A 110 4.53 4.42 17.57
CA GLY A 110 5.08 5.70 17.13
C GLY A 110 6.24 5.55 16.14
N LYS A 111 6.29 4.46 15.40
CA LYS A 111 7.30 4.21 14.35
C LYS A 111 6.95 4.84 13.02
N VAL A 112 5.71 5.23 12.87
CA VAL A 112 5.13 5.89 11.69
C VAL A 112 4.46 7.20 12.13
N ILE A 113 3.98 8.00 11.17
CA ILE A 113 3.22 9.21 11.47
C ILE A 113 1.92 8.87 12.22
N LYS A 114 1.45 9.78 13.07
CA LYS A 114 0.27 9.56 13.94
C LYS A 114 -0.97 9.16 13.15
N GLY A 115 -1.18 9.74 11.97
CA GLY A 115 -2.30 9.40 11.10
C GLY A 115 -2.29 7.93 10.65
N TRP A 116 -1.12 7.31 10.50
CA TRP A 116 -0.99 5.88 10.21
C TRP A 116 -1.29 5.02 11.44
N ASP A 117 -0.68 5.34 12.59
CA ASP A 117 -0.93 4.62 13.84
C ASP A 117 -2.42 4.64 14.22
N GLU A 118 -3.12 5.74 13.94
CA GLU A 118 -4.56 5.84 14.16
C GLU A 118 -5.37 5.12 13.08
N GLY A 119 -5.07 5.41 11.79
CA GLY A 119 -5.89 4.96 10.66
C GLY A 119 -5.90 3.46 10.49
N LEU A 120 -4.75 2.81 10.63
CA LEU A 120 -4.65 1.35 10.48
C LEU A 120 -5.41 0.59 11.57
N GLN A 121 -5.54 1.14 12.79
CA GLN A 121 -6.37 0.54 13.84
C GLN A 121 -7.89 0.56 13.52
N LYS A 122 -8.32 1.25 12.46
CA LYS A 122 -9.71 1.22 11.95
C LYS A 122 -9.93 0.13 10.90
N LEU A 123 -8.85 -0.55 10.48
CA LEU A 123 -8.85 -1.51 9.37
C LEU A 123 -8.76 -2.96 9.86
N ARG A 124 -8.99 -3.85 8.90
CA ARG A 124 -8.85 -5.31 9.02
C ARG A 124 -7.85 -5.82 7.99
N ILE A 125 -7.33 -7.03 8.19
CA ILE A 125 -6.53 -7.72 7.18
C ILE A 125 -7.37 -7.90 5.91
N GLY A 126 -6.80 -7.49 4.78
CA GLY A 126 -7.42 -7.50 3.47
C GLY A 126 -8.19 -6.22 3.11
N ASP A 127 -8.31 -5.24 4.02
CA ASP A 127 -8.90 -3.94 3.70
C ASP A 127 -7.98 -3.16 2.74
N ARG A 128 -8.63 -2.38 1.85
CA ARG A 128 -8.00 -1.25 1.17
C ARG A 128 -8.68 0.02 1.61
N ALA A 129 -7.88 1.05 1.88
CA ALA A 129 -8.39 2.33 2.32
C ALA A 129 -7.59 3.49 1.73
N THR A 130 -8.22 4.64 1.65
CA THR A 130 -7.56 5.92 1.41
C THR A 130 -7.57 6.71 2.70
N PHE A 131 -6.40 7.20 3.12
CA PHE A 131 -6.22 8.11 4.23
C PHE A 131 -5.91 9.51 3.70
N ILE A 132 -6.57 10.53 4.24
CA ILE A 132 -6.22 11.93 4.06
C ILE A 132 -5.75 12.44 5.42
N ILE A 133 -4.47 12.77 5.51
CA ILE A 133 -3.77 13.03 6.76
C ILE A 133 -3.34 14.50 6.79
N PRO A 134 -3.93 15.33 7.65
CA PRO A 134 -3.50 16.71 7.80
C PRO A 134 -2.09 16.80 8.42
N PRO A 135 -1.38 17.92 8.25
CA PRO A 135 -0.01 18.07 8.72
C PRO A 135 0.16 17.85 10.22
N SER A 136 -0.84 18.14 11.06
CA SER A 136 -0.79 17.98 12.52
C SER A 136 -0.57 16.54 13.00
N ILE A 137 -0.97 15.57 12.19
CA ILE A 137 -0.78 14.13 12.43
C ILE A 137 0.05 13.45 11.33
N GLY A 138 0.66 14.27 10.46
CA GLY A 138 1.62 13.92 9.42
C GLY A 138 3.04 14.39 9.77
N TYR A 139 3.66 15.16 8.87
CA TYR A 139 5.03 15.67 9.05
C TYR A 139 5.09 17.14 9.53
N GLY A 140 3.94 17.76 9.81
CA GLY A 140 3.85 19.11 10.38
C GLY A 140 4.45 20.20 9.49
N GLU A 141 4.81 21.31 10.15
CA GLU A 141 5.40 22.48 9.49
C GLU A 141 6.87 22.30 9.07
N ARG A 142 7.48 21.15 9.37
CA ARG A 142 8.85 20.86 8.93
C ARG A 142 8.89 20.15 7.59
N GLY A 143 7.81 19.46 7.20
CA GLY A 143 7.85 18.53 6.08
C GLY A 143 8.84 17.39 6.29
N PHE A 144 9.25 16.72 5.22
CA PHE A 144 10.20 15.60 5.32
C PHE A 144 11.06 15.46 4.06
N GLY A 145 12.38 15.33 4.27
CA GLY A 145 13.37 14.93 3.26
C GLY A 145 13.44 15.77 1.99
N GLY A 146 12.91 16.99 1.99
CA GLY A 146 12.84 17.85 0.81
C GLY A 146 11.78 17.41 -0.22
N VAL A 147 11.13 16.27 0.00
CA VAL A 147 10.08 15.74 -0.90
C VAL A 147 8.66 16.04 -0.40
N ILE A 148 8.49 16.16 0.92
CA ILE A 148 7.23 16.57 1.55
C ILE A 148 7.38 17.99 2.05
N PRO A 149 6.63 18.97 1.48
CA PRO A 149 6.68 20.36 1.89
C PRO A 149 6.20 20.58 3.33
N PRO A 150 6.59 21.71 3.96
CA PRO A 150 5.97 22.17 5.19
C PRO A 150 4.45 22.32 5.07
N GLY A 151 3.71 21.89 6.08
CA GLY A 151 2.25 22.02 6.11
C GLY A 151 1.50 21.15 5.11
N ALA A 152 2.14 20.14 4.50
CA ALA A 152 1.51 19.30 3.49
C ALA A 152 0.44 18.37 4.06
N THR A 153 -0.71 18.31 3.40
CA THR A 153 -1.69 17.24 3.54
C THR A 153 -1.23 16.04 2.73
N LEU A 154 -1.30 14.86 3.33
CA LEU A 154 -0.85 13.62 2.70
C LEU A 154 -2.04 12.74 2.36
N ILE A 155 -1.98 12.10 1.20
CA ILE A 155 -2.96 11.11 0.75
C ILE A 155 -2.24 9.77 0.64
N PHE A 156 -2.72 8.76 1.38
CA PHE A 156 -2.19 7.41 1.28
C PHE A 156 -3.27 6.45 0.80
N ILE A 157 -2.94 5.69 -0.22
CA ILE A 157 -3.71 4.50 -0.62
C ILE A 157 -3.02 3.32 0.02
N VAL A 158 -3.73 2.61 0.91
CA VAL A 158 -3.17 1.51 1.71
C VAL A 158 -3.93 0.22 1.46
N GLU A 159 -3.22 -0.90 1.48
CA GLU A 159 -3.76 -2.26 1.48
C GLU A 159 -3.13 -3.05 2.62
N VAL A 160 -3.94 -3.60 3.50
CA VAL A 160 -3.47 -4.45 4.61
C VAL A 160 -3.25 -5.86 4.09
N VAL A 161 -1.99 -6.27 3.97
CA VAL A 161 -1.60 -7.59 3.50
C VAL A 161 -1.74 -8.64 4.60
N GLY A 162 -1.35 -8.27 5.84
CA GLY A 162 -1.39 -9.20 6.97
C GLY A 162 -0.77 -8.63 8.24
N VAL A 163 -0.55 -9.53 9.21
CA VAL A 163 0.22 -9.32 10.44
C VAL A 163 1.24 -10.44 10.61
N GLN A 164 2.35 -10.15 11.27
CA GLN A 164 3.43 -11.09 11.59
C GLN A 164 3.49 -11.32 13.10
#